data_b74e49b726dcfb11b482a814bc2fa3e8
#
_entry.id   b74e49b726dcfb11b482a814bc2fa3e8
#
_cell.length_a   1.000
_cell.length_b   1.000
_cell.length_c   1.000
_cell.angle_alpha   90.00
_cell.angle_beta   90.00
_cell.angle_gamma   90.00
#
_symmetry.space_group_name_H-M   'P 1'
#
loop_
_entity.id
_entity.type
_entity.pdbx_description
1 polymer ?
#
loop_
_entity_poly.entity_id
_entity_poly.type
_entity_poly.pdbx_seq_one_letter_code
_entity_poly.pdbx_strand_id
1 'polypeptide(L)'
;MSTKLFPSQREYLQQNFTQCRQLTLDLLTDIDSETFRTQAHPDFSPVGWHLGHIAFTESYWILEKCANLKPLFPEYHKLFAADGLPKSERENLPELPVILEYLSLVRERVFHYLETAPLAQQLKLWYWLLQHESQHSETMSFILQLHKLNRTNYTPIIKEKSVDCLENEMILIPEGKFILGNNSLGAIDNESTENIVYVDKFYLDKYPVMCHQYREFMEAGGYQKSEFWSAEGWHWLAENPVSKPLYWQDSPQFNNHPVFGVSYYEAEAYCNFSGKRLPTEIEWEKAASWDNLTQKKFFYTNQSNHNLLVGHTTPVNAYPEGKSPFGCYDMLGNVWEWTNSYFQGYDGFQFYPYRGYSEVYFDHQHRVLRGGSWATRPWALRTTVRNWYYPWVRQILAGFRCIVN
;
A
#
# COMPACT_ATOMS: atom_id res chain seq x y z
N MET A 1 23.72 31.53 -16.61
CA MET A 1 23.08 30.76 -15.54
C MET A 1 21.60 30.62 -15.89
N SER A 2 21.16 29.45 -16.32
CA SER A 2 19.75 29.22 -16.65
C SER A 2 18.97 29.09 -15.35
N THR A 3 18.14 30.09 -15.04
CA THR A 3 17.14 30.00 -13.97
C THR A 3 16.20 28.86 -14.33
N LYS A 4 16.32 27.71 -13.66
CA LYS A 4 15.27 26.68 -13.69
C LYS A 4 14.00 27.31 -13.12
N LEU A 5 13.10 27.76 -13.98
CA LEU A 5 11.74 28.14 -13.60
C LEU A 5 11.08 26.89 -13.02
N PHE A 6 10.70 26.91 -11.75
CA PHE A 6 9.88 25.87 -11.18
C PHE A 6 8.51 25.90 -11.89
N PRO A 7 7.94 24.74 -12.26
CA PRO A 7 6.63 24.70 -12.88
C PRO A 7 5.57 25.34 -11.98
N SER A 8 4.60 26.02 -12.58
CA SER A 8 3.44 26.50 -11.83
C SER A 8 2.69 25.34 -11.19
N GLN A 9 1.87 25.60 -10.16
CA GLN A 9 1.05 24.54 -9.53
C GLN A 9 0.17 23.81 -10.55
N ARG A 10 -0.32 24.50 -11.57
CA ARG A 10 -1.15 23.90 -12.64
C ARG A 10 -0.33 22.95 -13.50
N GLU A 11 0.83 23.38 -13.95
CA GLU A 11 1.75 22.55 -14.71
C GLU A 11 2.20 21.32 -13.91
N TYR A 12 2.51 21.51 -12.62
CA TYR A 12 2.85 20.41 -11.73
C TYR A 12 1.73 19.38 -11.63
N LEU A 13 0.47 19.81 -11.40
CA LEU A 13 -0.67 18.90 -11.35
C LEU A 13 -0.89 18.20 -12.68
N GLN A 14 -0.88 18.93 -13.80
CA GLN A 14 -1.05 18.35 -15.13
C GLN A 14 -0.02 17.29 -15.44
N GLN A 15 1.26 17.55 -15.15
CA GLN A 15 2.34 16.59 -15.34
C GLN A 15 2.16 15.33 -14.49
N ASN A 16 1.87 15.50 -13.19
CA ASN A 16 1.72 14.37 -12.27
C ASN A 16 0.47 13.53 -12.58
N PHE A 17 -0.66 14.16 -12.93
CA PHE A 17 -1.87 13.44 -13.34
C PHE A 17 -1.65 12.68 -14.66
N THR A 18 -0.91 13.25 -15.60
CA THR A 18 -0.55 12.57 -16.86
C THR A 18 0.36 11.38 -16.57
N GLN A 19 1.39 11.56 -15.77
CA GLN A 19 2.32 10.48 -15.41
C GLN A 19 1.63 9.37 -14.63
N CYS A 20 0.80 9.71 -13.64
CA CYS A 20 0.07 8.72 -12.84
C CYS A 20 -0.85 7.87 -13.74
N ARG A 21 -1.61 8.50 -14.63
CA ARG A 21 -2.48 7.81 -15.60
C ARG A 21 -1.67 6.91 -16.52
N GLN A 22 -0.54 7.37 -17.04
CA GLN A 22 0.31 6.54 -17.90
C GLN A 22 0.76 5.27 -17.15
N LEU A 23 1.26 5.41 -15.92
CA LEU A 23 1.67 4.29 -15.09
C LEU A 23 0.51 3.33 -14.76
N THR A 24 -0.71 3.86 -14.65
CA THR A 24 -1.91 3.04 -14.47
C THR A 24 -2.24 2.24 -15.74
N LEU A 25 -2.16 2.89 -16.90
CA LEU A 25 -2.44 2.24 -18.20
C LEU A 25 -1.36 1.23 -18.59
N ASP A 26 -0.11 1.43 -18.19
CA ASP A 26 0.99 0.49 -18.44
C ASP A 26 0.74 -0.90 -17.83
N LEU A 27 -0.08 -0.98 -16.76
CA LEU A 27 -0.52 -2.26 -16.18
C LEU A 27 -1.39 -3.10 -17.12
N LEU A 28 -2.00 -2.46 -18.11
CA LEU A 28 -2.95 -3.11 -19.04
C LEU A 28 -2.28 -3.62 -20.28
N THR A 29 -0.96 -3.47 -20.41
CA THR A 29 -0.21 -4.02 -21.54
C THR A 29 -0.44 -5.52 -21.60
N ASP A 30 -0.97 -6.00 -22.74
CA ASP A 30 -1.29 -7.41 -22.98
C ASP A 30 -2.36 -8.03 -22.05
N ILE A 31 -3.21 -7.21 -21.40
CA ILE A 31 -4.33 -7.73 -20.61
C ILE A 31 -5.38 -8.35 -21.53
N ASP A 32 -5.75 -9.60 -21.28
CA ASP A 32 -6.87 -10.24 -21.95
C ASP A 32 -8.23 -9.85 -21.34
N SER A 33 -9.31 -10.05 -22.10
CA SER A 33 -10.66 -9.68 -21.69
C SER A 33 -11.13 -10.41 -20.42
N GLU A 34 -10.67 -11.63 -20.19
CA GLU A 34 -11.02 -12.41 -19.01
C GLU A 34 -10.36 -11.78 -17.76
N THR A 35 -9.04 -11.57 -17.77
CA THR A 35 -8.32 -10.87 -16.68
C THR A 35 -8.90 -9.49 -16.38
N PHE A 36 -9.31 -8.77 -17.42
CA PHE A 36 -9.89 -7.44 -17.29
C PHE A 36 -11.22 -7.44 -16.53
N ARG A 37 -12.09 -8.44 -16.76
CA ARG A 37 -13.47 -8.49 -16.27
C ARG A 37 -13.68 -9.34 -15.04
N THR A 38 -12.84 -10.38 -14.85
CA THR A 38 -13.09 -11.40 -13.84
C THR A 38 -12.56 -10.95 -12.46
N GLN A 39 -13.32 -11.28 -11.44
CA GLN A 39 -12.95 -11.11 -10.04
C GLN A 39 -11.93 -12.19 -9.65
N ALA A 40 -10.69 -11.82 -9.41
CA ALA A 40 -9.62 -12.76 -9.01
C ALA A 40 -9.80 -13.33 -7.61
N HIS A 41 -10.47 -12.59 -6.72
CA HIS A 41 -10.74 -12.95 -5.33
C HIS A 41 -11.93 -12.15 -4.79
N PRO A 42 -12.78 -12.70 -3.90
CA PRO A 42 -13.96 -12.01 -3.36
C PRO A 42 -13.68 -10.65 -2.70
N ASP A 43 -12.49 -10.46 -2.14
CA ASP A 43 -12.10 -9.21 -1.49
C ASP A 43 -11.76 -8.08 -2.47
N PHE A 44 -11.61 -8.36 -3.76
CA PHE A 44 -11.21 -7.38 -4.77
C PHE A 44 -12.20 -7.29 -5.92
N SER A 45 -12.40 -6.08 -6.44
CA SER A 45 -13.16 -5.87 -7.67
C SER A 45 -12.29 -6.22 -8.91
N PRO A 46 -12.87 -6.47 -10.08
CA PRO A 46 -12.12 -6.67 -11.31
C PRO A 46 -11.23 -5.47 -11.68
N VAL A 47 -10.15 -5.70 -12.44
CA VAL A 47 -9.25 -4.65 -12.95
C VAL A 47 -10.03 -3.55 -13.67
N GLY A 48 -10.97 -3.92 -14.56
CA GLY A 48 -11.79 -2.98 -15.31
C GLY A 48 -12.70 -2.10 -14.44
N TRP A 49 -13.16 -2.64 -13.31
CA TRP A 49 -13.93 -1.84 -12.35
C TRP A 49 -13.07 -0.73 -11.75
N HIS A 50 -11.82 -1.03 -11.38
CA HIS A 50 -10.91 -0.02 -10.81
C HIS A 50 -10.64 1.11 -11.79
N LEU A 51 -10.49 0.82 -13.08
CA LEU A 51 -10.33 1.85 -14.11
C LEU A 51 -11.56 2.76 -14.22
N GLY A 52 -12.74 2.17 -14.31
CA GLY A 52 -13.97 2.94 -14.37
C GLY A 52 -14.21 3.76 -13.10
N HIS A 53 -13.86 3.21 -11.92
CA HIS A 53 -13.96 3.90 -10.64
C HIS A 53 -12.99 5.10 -10.53
N ILE A 54 -11.79 4.99 -11.08
CA ILE A 54 -10.84 6.13 -11.15
C ILE A 54 -11.46 7.27 -11.97
N ALA A 55 -12.00 6.97 -13.16
CA ALA A 55 -12.66 7.99 -13.99
C ALA A 55 -13.90 8.59 -13.30
N PHE A 56 -14.73 7.73 -12.70
CA PHE A 56 -15.91 8.16 -11.96
C PHE A 56 -15.55 9.11 -10.82
N THR A 57 -14.58 8.75 -10.01
CA THR A 57 -14.17 9.55 -8.84
C THR A 57 -13.59 10.90 -9.26
N GLU A 58 -12.79 10.94 -10.31
CA GLU A 58 -12.23 12.16 -10.87
C GLU A 58 -13.34 13.08 -11.44
N SER A 59 -14.29 12.52 -12.20
CA SER A 59 -15.47 13.24 -12.71
C SER A 59 -16.32 13.78 -11.57
N TYR A 60 -16.68 12.94 -10.61
CA TYR A 60 -17.55 13.33 -9.50
C TYR A 60 -16.98 14.48 -8.68
N TRP A 61 -15.72 14.36 -8.25
CA TRP A 61 -15.14 15.37 -7.36
C TRP A 61 -14.75 16.65 -8.09
N ILE A 62 -14.19 16.57 -9.28
CA ILE A 62 -13.73 17.76 -9.99
C ILE A 62 -14.85 18.39 -10.83
N LEU A 63 -15.51 17.62 -11.69
CA LEU A 63 -16.46 18.19 -12.63
C LEU A 63 -17.81 18.48 -11.96
N GLU A 64 -18.33 17.56 -11.13
CA GLU A 64 -19.63 17.77 -10.54
C GLU A 64 -19.56 18.61 -9.25
N LYS A 65 -18.62 18.30 -8.32
CA LYS A 65 -18.54 19.01 -7.03
C LYS A 65 -17.80 20.34 -7.09
N CYS A 66 -16.70 20.44 -7.85
CA CYS A 66 -15.92 21.66 -7.93
C CYS A 66 -16.38 22.58 -9.08
N ALA A 67 -16.58 22.03 -10.28
CA ALA A 67 -17.00 22.81 -11.44
C ALA A 67 -18.53 22.99 -11.56
N ASN A 68 -19.32 22.30 -10.72
CA ASN A 68 -20.79 22.31 -10.71
C ASN A 68 -21.41 21.93 -12.08
N LEU A 69 -20.77 20.98 -12.78
CA LEU A 69 -21.27 20.46 -14.05
C LEU A 69 -22.19 19.27 -13.83
N LYS A 70 -23.02 18.95 -14.83
CA LYS A 70 -23.81 17.72 -14.82
C LYS A 70 -22.90 16.51 -15.02
N PRO A 71 -23.26 15.33 -14.47
CA PRO A 71 -22.53 14.09 -14.73
C PRO A 71 -22.35 13.85 -16.24
N LEU A 72 -21.13 13.50 -16.67
CA LEU A 72 -20.86 13.18 -18.06
C LEU A 72 -21.50 11.84 -18.47
N PHE A 73 -21.49 10.88 -17.56
CA PHE A 73 -22.00 9.52 -17.77
C PHE A 73 -22.83 9.09 -16.55
N PRO A 74 -24.07 9.59 -16.41
CA PRO A 74 -24.93 9.31 -15.26
C PRO A 74 -25.23 7.81 -15.08
N GLU A 75 -25.24 7.03 -16.16
CA GLU A 75 -25.41 5.57 -16.17
C GLU A 75 -24.28 4.82 -15.47
N TYR A 76 -23.10 5.39 -15.38
CA TYR A 76 -21.93 4.77 -14.72
C TYR A 76 -21.90 4.98 -13.21
N HIS A 77 -22.77 5.85 -12.66
CA HIS A 77 -22.77 6.13 -11.24
C HIS A 77 -22.96 4.86 -10.39
N LYS A 78 -24.00 4.07 -10.68
CA LYS A 78 -24.27 2.84 -9.94
C LYS A 78 -23.15 1.80 -10.11
N LEU A 79 -22.56 1.70 -11.29
CA LEU A 79 -21.52 0.70 -11.58
C LEU A 79 -20.20 1.02 -10.91
N PHE A 80 -19.77 2.28 -10.96
CA PHE A 80 -18.43 2.67 -10.55
C PHE A 80 -18.34 3.44 -9.23
N ALA A 81 -19.45 3.81 -8.57
CA ALA A 81 -19.38 4.30 -7.19
C ALA A 81 -18.96 3.18 -6.23
N ALA A 82 -18.16 3.50 -5.22
CA ALA A 82 -17.66 2.51 -4.25
C ALA A 82 -18.78 1.77 -3.51
N ASP A 83 -19.87 2.49 -3.22
CA ASP A 83 -21.09 2.02 -2.55
C ASP A 83 -22.23 1.64 -3.51
N GLY A 84 -21.98 1.67 -4.82
CA GLY A 84 -23.03 1.46 -5.83
C GLY A 84 -23.44 0.00 -6.02
N LEU A 85 -22.48 -0.92 -6.11
CA LEU A 85 -22.71 -2.37 -6.26
C LEU A 85 -21.79 -3.16 -5.32
N PRO A 86 -22.27 -4.32 -4.80
CA PRO A 86 -21.38 -5.25 -4.10
C PRO A 86 -20.28 -5.76 -5.06
N LYS A 87 -19.12 -6.16 -4.52
CA LYS A 87 -17.97 -6.58 -5.34
C LYS A 87 -18.30 -7.74 -6.27
N SER A 88 -19.15 -8.67 -5.84
CA SER A 88 -19.61 -9.83 -6.62
C SER A 88 -20.47 -9.49 -7.84
N GLU A 89 -20.96 -8.25 -7.96
CA GLU A 89 -21.78 -7.80 -9.09
C GLU A 89 -21.03 -6.85 -10.04
N ARG A 90 -19.71 -6.68 -9.85
CA ARG A 90 -18.88 -5.71 -10.61
C ARG A 90 -18.23 -6.29 -11.88
N GLU A 91 -18.57 -7.50 -12.29
CA GLU A 91 -18.01 -8.14 -13.49
C GLU A 91 -18.72 -7.74 -14.79
N ASN A 92 -19.94 -7.23 -14.71
CA ASN A 92 -20.66 -6.76 -15.89
C ASN A 92 -20.18 -5.36 -16.32
N LEU A 93 -19.00 -5.34 -16.93
CA LEU A 93 -18.28 -4.13 -17.32
C LEU A 93 -18.42 -3.82 -18.81
N PRO A 94 -18.39 -2.54 -19.23
CA PRO A 94 -18.15 -2.17 -20.60
C PRO A 94 -16.83 -2.78 -21.12
N GLU A 95 -16.67 -2.86 -22.43
CA GLU A 95 -15.42 -3.31 -23.05
C GLU A 95 -14.26 -2.36 -22.72
N LEU A 96 -13.02 -2.88 -22.66
CA LEU A 96 -11.83 -2.09 -22.35
C LEU A 96 -11.74 -0.79 -23.18
N PRO A 97 -11.93 -0.78 -24.51
CA PRO A 97 -11.89 0.46 -25.29
C PRO A 97 -12.88 1.52 -24.83
N VAL A 98 -14.08 1.12 -24.40
CA VAL A 98 -15.13 2.04 -23.89
C VAL A 98 -14.69 2.66 -22.56
N ILE A 99 -14.09 1.88 -21.67
CA ILE A 99 -13.57 2.40 -20.39
C ILE A 99 -12.37 3.32 -20.63
N LEU A 100 -11.49 3.01 -21.57
CA LEU A 100 -10.37 3.87 -21.94
C LEU A 100 -10.85 5.21 -22.53
N GLU A 101 -11.89 5.20 -23.35
CA GLU A 101 -12.54 6.42 -23.85
C GLU A 101 -13.13 7.25 -22.71
N TYR A 102 -13.83 6.59 -21.77
CA TYR A 102 -14.36 7.25 -20.57
C TYR A 102 -13.26 7.93 -19.76
N LEU A 103 -12.16 7.24 -19.46
CA LEU A 103 -10.99 7.78 -18.78
C LEU A 103 -10.41 9.01 -19.51
N SER A 104 -10.32 8.95 -20.83
CA SER A 104 -9.76 10.01 -21.66
C SER A 104 -10.64 11.25 -21.66
N LEU A 105 -11.96 11.08 -21.89
CA LEU A 105 -12.92 12.18 -21.92
C LEU A 105 -13.02 12.90 -20.55
N VAL A 106 -13.05 12.14 -19.46
CA VAL A 106 -13.04 12.73 -18.12
C VAL A 106 -11.77 13.55 -17.89
N ARG A 107 -10.60 13.00 -18.21
CA ARG A 107 -9.31 13.67 -18.02
C ARG A 107 -9.20 14.95 -18.88
N GLU A 108 -9.67 14.93 -20.12
CA GLU A 108 -9.73 16.12 -20.98
C GLU A 108 -10.54 17.24 -20.32
N ARG A 109 -11.74 16.93 -19.83
CA ARG A 109 -12.60 17.89 -19.14
C ARG A 109 -12.01 18.40 -17.84
N VAL A 110 -11.37 17.52 -17.07
CA VAL A 110 -10.68 17.89 -15.82
C VAL A 110 -9.51 18.83 -16.10
N PHE A 111 -8.71 18.59 -17.13
CA PHE A 111 -7.62 19.49 -17.51
C PHE A 111 -8.12 20.83 -18.05
N HIS A 112 -9.23 20.84 -18.81
CA HIS A 112 -9.86 22.08 -19.20
C HIS A 112 -10.31 22.91 -17.96
N TYR A 113 -10.95 22.26 -16.98
CA TYR A 113 -11.31 22.95 -15.73
C TYR A 113 -10.07 23.41 -14.94
N LEU A 114 -8.98 22.63 -14.96
CA LEU A 114 -7.73 22.99 -14.26
C LEU A 114 -7.20 24.37 -14.71
N GLU A 115 -7.43 24.79 -15.94
CA GLU A 115 -6.98 26.09 -16.46
C GLU A 115 -7.52 27.28 -15.63
N THR A 116 -8.74 27.16 -15.10
CA THR A 116 -9.44 28.21 -14.36
C THR A 116 -9.74 27.86 -12.90
N ALA A 117 -9.46 26.63 -12.46
CA ALA A 117 -9.77 26.14 -11.12
C ALA A 117 -9.18 27.03 -10.02
N PRO A 118 -9.93 27.34 -8.94
CA PRO A 118 -9.43 28.10 -7.79
C PRO A 118 -8.55 27.22 -6.89
N LEU A 119 -7.33 26.92 -7.34
CA LEU A 119 -6.43 25.95 -6.70
C LEU A 119 -6.15 26.23 -5.24
N ALA A 120 -6.15 27.51 -4.82
CA ALA A 120 -5.92 27.84 -3.41
C ALA A 120 -6.91 27.13 -2.45
N GLN A 121 -8.15 26.90 -2.91
CA GLN A 121 -9.21 26.23 -2.14
C GLN A 121 -9.31 24.74 -2.42
N GLN A 122 -8.84 24.26 -3.58
CA GLN A 122 -9.07 22.91 -4.06
C GLN A 122 -7.82 22.02 -4.05
N LEU A 123 -6.63 22.56 -3.78
CA LEU A 123 -5.35 21.87 -3.97
C LEU A 123 -5.28 20.54 -3.21
N LYS A 124 -5.83 20.49 -1.99
CA LYS A 124 -5.90 19.25 -1.20
C LYS A 124 -6.68 18.14 -1.93
N LEU A 125 -7.77 18.49 -2.60
CA LEU A 125 -8.58 17.53 -3.37
C LEU A 125 -7.82 16.99 -4.59
N TRP A 126 -7.09 17.86 -5.30
CA TRP A 126 -6.26 17.43 -6.42
C TRP A 126 -5.16 16.44 -5.97
N TYR A 127 -4.47 16.71 -4.86
CA TYR A 127 -3.51 15.76 -4.31
C TYR A 127 -4.16 14.46 -3.85
N TRP A 128 -5.35 14.53 -3.26
CA TRP A 128 -6.08 13.35 -2.85
C TRP A 128 -6.46 12.47 -4.07
N LEU A 129 -6.95 13.06 -5.17
CA LEU A 129 -7.29 12.32 -6.39
C LEU A 129 -6.08 11.63 -7.02
N LEU A 130 -4.93 12.29 -7.03
CA LEU A 130 -3.69 11.71 -7.51
C LEU A 130 -3.27 10.49 -6.69
N GLN A 131 -3.44 10.55 -5.38
CA GLN A 131 -3.19 9.43 -4.48
C GLN A 131 -4.25 8.34 -4.60
N HIS A 132 -5.50 8.71 -4.81
CA HIS A 132 -6.59 7.77 -5.05
C HIS A 132 -6.33 6.91 -6.31
N GLU A 133 -5.96 7.52 -7.44
CA GLU A 133 -5.56 6.77 -8.63
C GLU A 133 -4.34 5.88 -8.34
N SER A 134 -3.35 6.38 -7.59
CA SER A 134 -2.17 5.62 -7.18
C SER A 134 -2.50 4.38 -6.36
N GLN A 135 -3.41 4.48 -5.40
CA GLN A 135 -3.88 3.35 -4.58
C GLN A 135 -4.63 2.31 -5.41
N HIS A 136 -5.49 2.75 -6.34
CA HIS A 136 -6.17 1.83 -7.26
C HIS A 136 -5.21 1.18 -8.24
N SER A 137 -4.19 1.88 -8.73
CA SER A 137 -3.13 1.32 -9.56
C SER A 137 -2.35 0.21 -8.82
N GLU A 138 -2.03 0.42 -7.54
CA GLU A 138 -1.43 -0.62 -6.71
C GLU A 138 -2.36 -1.81 -6.49
N THR A 139 -3.64 -1.57 -6.20
CA THR A 139 -4.64 -2.64 -6.06
C THR A 139 -4.76 -3.48 -7.33
N MET A 140 -4.77 -2.85 -8.52
CA MET A 140 -4.73 -3.58 -9.78
C MET A 140 -3.48 -4.45 -9.91
N SER A 141 -2.33 -4.00 -9.40
CA SER A 141 -1.11 -4.82 -9.39
C SER A 141 -1.27 -6.09 -8.54
N PHE A 142 -1.96 -6.02 -7.38
CA PHE A 142 -2.29 -7.21 -6.57
C PHE A 142 -3.21 -8.17 -7.35
N ILE A 143 -4.26 -7.64 -7.97
CA ILE A 143 -5.22 -8.44 -8.74
C ILE A 143 -4.53 -9.14 -9.90
N LEU A 144 -3.66 -8.46 -10.63
CA LEU A 144 -2.89 -9.04 -11.72
C LEU A 144 -1.93 -10.14 -11.24
N GLN A 145 -1.33 -9.99 -10.06
CA GLN A 145 -0.53 -11.06 -9.44
C GLN A 145 -1.39 -12.27 -9.09
N LEU A 146 -2.60 -12.06 -8.57
CA LEU A 146 -3.55 -13.16 -8.27
C LEU A 146 -3.97 -13.90 -9.55
N HIS A 147 -4.28 -13.19 -10.63
CA HIS A 147 -4.58 -13.83 -11.92
C HIS A 147 -3.41 -14.67 -12.43
N LYS A 148 -2.18 -14.16 -12.32
CA LYS A 148 -0.96 -14.91 -12.69
C LYS A 148 -0.80 -16.16 -11.83
N LEU A 149 -1.01 -16.05 -10.52
CA LEU A 149 -0.92 -17.18 -9.59
C LEU A 149 -1.96 -18.26 -9.90
N ASN A 150 -3.19 -17.87 -10.24
CA ASN A 150 -4.28 -18.81 -10.56
C ASN A 150 -4.10 -19.52 -11.90
N ARG A 151 -3.35 -18.92 -12.85
CA ARG A 151 -3.17 -19.47 -14.22
C ARG A 151 -1.94 -20.33 -14.39
N THR A 152 -0.89 -20.10 -13.61
CA THR A 152 0.40 -20.78 -13.77
C THR A 152 1.05 -21.04 -12.42
N ASN A 153 1.88 -22.10 -12.34
CA ASN A 153 2.92 -22.20 -11.30
C ASN A 153 4.00 -21.14 -11.61
N TYR A 154 3.61 -19.86 -11.50
CA TYR A 154 4.47 -18.74 -11.83
C TYR A 154 5.66 -18.68 -10.87
N THR A 155 6.83 -18.97 -11.39
CA THR A 155 8.10 -18.72 -10.71
C THR A 155 8.78 -17.56 -11.42
N PRO A 156 8.98 -16.40 -10.77
CA PRO A 156 9.79 -15.35 -11.37
C PRO A 156 11.18 -15.90 -11.73
N ILE A 157 11.63 -15.67 -12.96
CA ILE A 157 12.96 -16.06 -13.38
C ILE A 157 13.91 -14.97 -12.84
N ILE A 158 14.39 -15.15 -11.62
CA ILE A 158 15.47 -14.34 -11.07
C ILE A 158 16.79 -15.05 -11.38
N LYS A 159 17.67 -14.38 -12.10
CA LYS A 159 19.00 -14.90 -12.49
C LYS A 159 20.09 -14.60 -11.45
N GLU A 160 19.74 -14.42 -10.20
CA GLU A 160 20.72 -14.13 -9.16
C GLU A 160 21.35 -15.42 -8.60
N LYS A 161 22.65 -15.35 -8.29
CA LYS A 161 23.35 -16.45 -7.61
C LYS A 161 22.83 -16.57 -6.19
N SER A 162 22.90 -17.80 -5.62
CA SER A 162 22.63 -18.01 -4.19
C SER A 162 23.58 -17.09 -3.39
N VAL A 163 22.98 -16.25 -2.54
CA VAL A 163 23.70 -15.36 -1.64
C VAL A 163 23.63 -15.96 -0.24
N ASP A 164 24.69 -15.78 0.55
CA ASP A 164 24.66 -16.18 1.96
C ASP A 164 23.50 -15.51 2.69
N CYS A 165 22.86 -16.23 3.61
CA CYS A 165 21.77 -15.73 4.40
C CYS A 165 22.25 -14.57 5.28
N LEU A 166 21.52 -13.46 5.22
CA LEU A 166 21.76 -12.29 6.05
C LEU A 166 21.22 -12.53 7.47
N GLU A 167 21.99 -12.13 8.48
CA GLU A 167 21.49 -12.06 9.84
C GLU A 167 20.59 -10.82 10.03
N ASN A 168 19.49 -10.97 10.73
CA ASN A 168 18.59 -9.86 11.04
C ASN A 168 18.93 -9.31 12.43
N GLU A 169 19.78 -8.32 12.46
CA GLU A 169 20.14 -7.59 13.67
C GLU A 169 18.94 -6.79 14.22
N MET A 170 18.92 -6.59 15.53
CA MET A 170 17.94 -5.73 16.20
C MET A 170 18.53 -4.32 16.40
N ILE A 171 17.78 -3.31 15.96
CA ILE A 171 18.15 -1.89 16.09
C ILE A 171 17.45 -1.29 17.30
N LEU A 172 18.22 -0.69 18.22
CA LEU A 172 17.68 0.06 19.34
C LEU A 172 16.99 1.35 18.85
N ILE A 173 15.72 1.48 19.15
CA ILE A 173 14.95 2.72 19.00
C ILE A 173 14.81 3.33 20.41
N PRO A 174 15.44 4.47 20.69
CA PRO A 174 15.43 5.04 22.03
C PRO A 174 14.05 5.56 22.40
N GLU A 175 13.78 5.60 23.70
CA GLU A 175 12.58 6.23 24.25
C GLU A 175 12.52 7.72 23.91
N GLY A 176 11.34 8.30 23.97
CA GLY A 176 11.16 9.74 23.81
C GLY A 176 9.97 10.12 22.93
N LYS A 177 9.73 11.42 22.90
CA LYS A 177 8.66 12.03 22.10
C LYS A 177 9.05 12.09 20.63
N PHE A 178 8.05 11.93 19.77
CA PHE A 178 8.18 12.22 18.34
C PHE A 178 6.85 12.76 17.80
N ILE A 179 6.85 13.24 16.55
CA ILE A 179 5.65 13.71 15.87
C ILE A 179 5.09 12.57 15.04
N LEU A 180 3.91 12.07 15.43
CA LEU A 180 3.12 11.10 14.67
C LEU A 180 2.24 11.83 13.66
N GLY A 181 2.02 11.24 12.47
CA GLY A 181 1.07 11.78 11.48
C GLY A 181 1.66 12.87 10.60
N ASN A 182 0.81 13.56 9.83
CA ASN A 182 1.25 14.51 8.79
C ASN A 182 0.18 15.57 8.52
N ASN A 183 0.53 16.84 8.62
CA ASN A 183 -0.35 17.99 8.33
C ASN A 183 -0.11 18.64 6.97
N SER A 184 0.74 18.05 6.10
CA SER A 184 0.97 18.61 4.77
C SER A 184 -0.28 18.57 3.90
N LEU A 185 -0.35 19.40 2.88
CA LEU A 185 -1.44 19.39 1.91
C LEU A 185 -1.59 18.05 1.17
N GLY A 186 -0.50 17.31 1.04
CA GLY A 186 -0.50 15.97 0.44
C GLY A 186 -0.91 14.85 1.39
N ALA A 187 -1.14 15.13 2.67
CA ALA A 187 -1.62 14.12 3.61
C ALA A 187 -3.08 13.74 3.33
N ILE A 188 -3.38 12.45 3.31
CA ILE A 188 -4.75 11.97 3.33
C ILE A 188 -5.33 12.09 4.74
N ASP A 189 -6.65 11.97 4.88
CA ASP A 189 -7.36 12.25 6.14
C ASP A 189 -6.86 11.42 7.32
N ASN A 190 -6.58 10.15 7.11
CA ASN A 190 -6.17 9.22 8.17
C ASN A 190 -4.70 9.39 8.63
N GLU A 191 -3.91 10.20 7.94
CA GLU A 191 -2.57 10.62 8.37
C GLU A 191 -2.61 11.88 9.26
N SER A 192 -3.68 12.66 9.15
CA SER A 192 -3.91 13.88 9.94
C SER A 192 -4.60 13.49 11.27
N THR A 193 -4.35 14.17 12.33
CA THR A 193 -3.53 15.34 12.60
C THR A 193 -2.16 14.92 13.13
N GLU A 194 -1.16 15.82 13.05
CA GLU A 194 0.11 15.57 13.76
C GLU A 194 -0.11 15.61 15.26
N ASN A 195 0.38 14.59 15.96
CA ASN A 195 0.30 14.43 17.40
C ASN A 195 1.69 14.20 17.98
N ILE A 196 2.01 14.85 19.12
CA ILE A 196 3.23 14.54 19.86
C ILE A 196 2.96 13.35 20.77
N VAL A 197 3.59 12.22 20.48
CA VAL A 197 3.44 10.99 21.25
C VAL A 197 4.75 10.56 21.87
N TYR A 198 4.68 9.94 23.04
CA TYR A 198 5.82 9.34 23.72
C TYR A 198 5.83 7.83 23.43
N VAL A 199 7.00 7.29 23.14
CA VAL A 199 7.21 5.86 22.90
C VAL A 199 8.37 5.40 23.76
N ASP A 200 8.19 4.31 24.51
CA ASP A 200 9.24 3.67 25.29
C ASP A 200 10.33 3.12 24.36
N LYS A 201 11.51 2.82 24.89
CA LYS A 201 12.58 2.19 24.13
C LYS A 201 12.16 0.77 23.70
N PHE A 202 12.56 0.38 22.50
CA PHE A 202 12.36 -0.98 21.97
C PHE A 202 13.47 -1.32 20.98
N TYR A 203 13.57 -2.59 20.63
CA TYR A 203 14.44 -3.06 19.55
C TYR A 203 13.61 -3.51 18.38
N LEU A 204 13.93 -3.03 17.18
CA LEU A 204 13.26 -3.36 15.93
C LEU A 204 14.18 -4.16 15.02
N ASP A 205 13.67 -5.16 14.32
CA ASP A 205 14.39 -5.85 13.26
C ASP A 205 14.91 -4.83 12.22
N LYS A 206 16.20 -4.92 11.89
CA LYS A 206 16.86 -4.07 10.90
C LYS A 206 16.22 -4.18 9.53
N TYR A 207 15.80 -5.39 9.18
CA TYR A 207 15.15 -5.77 7.92
C TYR A 207 13.73 -6.30 8.18
N PRO A 208 12.84 -6.27 7.18
CA PRO A 208 11.65 -7.13 7.21
C PRO A 208 12.05 -8.60 7.39
N VAL A 209 11.16 -9.43 7.94
CA VAL A 209 11.39 -10.87 8.06
C VAL A 209 11.66 -11.46 6.68
N MET A 210 12.79 -12.16 6.55
CA MET A 210 13.25 -12.72 5.29
C MET A 210 12.71 -14.13 5.05
N CYS A 211 12.68 -14.55 3.78
CA CYS A 211 12.18 -15.86 3.40
C CYS A 211 12.94 -17.02 4.08
N HIS A 212 14.28 -16.93 4.27
CA HIS A 212 14.99 -17.99 4.97
C HIS A 212 14.57 -18.13 6.44
N GLN A 213 14.33 -17.01 7.13
CA GLN A 213 13.85 -16.99 8.51
C GLN A 213 12.41 -17.57 8.60
N TYR A 214 11.57 -17.19 7.65
CA TYR A 214 10.21 -17.73 7.61
C TYR A 214 10.17 -19.21 7.27
N ARG A 215 11.12 -19.72 6.48
CA ARG A 215 11.31 -21.14 6.21
C ARG A 215 11.58 -21.92 7.51
N GLU A 216 12.43 -21.40 8.40
CA GLU A 216 12.68 -22.02 9.72
C GLU A 216 11.39 -22.17 10.54
N PHE A 217 10.50 -21.16 10.52
CA PHE A 217 9.18 -21.24 11.14
C PHE A 217 8.33 -22.37 10.52
N MET A 218 8.27 -22.45 9.19
CA MET A 218 7.52 -23.52 8.51
C MET A 218 8.08 -24.90 8.84
N GLU A 219 9.39 -25.09 8.80
CA GLU A 219 10.08 -26.34 9.08
C GLU A 219 9.97 -26.77 10.56
N ALA A 220 9.88 -25.81 11.47
CA ALA A 220 9.60 -26.05 12.88
C ALA A 220 8.14 -26.48 13.17
N GLY A 221 7.30 -26.58 12.14
CA GLY A 221 5.89 -26.91 12.27
C GLY A 221 5.01 -25.72 12.59
N GLY A 222 5.37 -24.54 12.11
CA GLY A 222 4.67 -23.28 12.37
C GLY A 222 3.18 -23.29 12.04
N TYR A 223 2.77 -24.01 10.99
CA TYR A 223 1.37 -24.16 10.60
C TYR A 223 0.66 -25.38 11.25
N GLN A 224 1.34 -26.16 12.07
CA GLN A 224 0.80 -27.36 12.72
C GLN A 224 0.68 -27.22 14.24
N LYS A 225 1.35 -26.23 14.84
CA LYS A 225 1.43 -26.05 16.28
C LYS A 225 0.61 -24.84 16.72
N SER A 226 -0.49 -25.09 17.43
CA SER A 226 -1.39 -24.04 17.94
C SER A 226 -0.73 -23.09 18.92
N GLU A 227 0.36 -23.50 19.57
CA GLU A 227 1.08 -22.69 20.57
C GLU A 227 1.67 -21.39 20.01
N PHE A 228 1.86 -21.28 18.69
CA PHE A 228 2.36 -20.07 18.04
C PHE A 228 1.24 -19.09 17.64
N TRP A 229 -0.01 -19.55 17.61
CA TRP A 229 -1.14 -18.79 17.08
C TRP A 229 -1.98 -18.19 18.20
N SER A 230 -2.54 -17.00 17.97
CA SER A 230 -3.67 -16.53 18.76
C SER A 230 -4.89 -17.45 18.54
N ALA A 231 -5.87 -17.39 19.43
CA ALA A 231 -7.10 -18.18 19.29
C ALA A 231 -7.82 -17.90 17.97
N GLU A 232 -7.90 -16.61 17.58
CA GLU A 232 -8.50 -16.16 16.33
C GLU A 232 -7.69 -16.64 15.11
N GLY A 233 -6.37 -16.54 15.17
CA GLY A 233 -5.48 -17.00 14.09
C GLY A 233 -5.52 -18.50 13.90
N TRP A 234 -5.60 -19.29 15.00
CA TRP A 234 -5.73 -20.74 14.93
C TRP A 234 -7.08 -21.16 14.36
N HIS A 235 -8.15 -20.48 14.75
CA HIS A 235 -9.49 -20.71 14.20
C HIS A 235 -9.52 -20.41 12.69
N TRP A 236 -8.97 -19.25 12.28
CA TRP A 236 -8.84 -18.90 10.87
C TRP A 236 -8.07 -19.96 10.07
N LEU A 237 -6.94 -20.48 10.61
CA LEU A 237 -6.14 -21.50 9.95
C LEU A 237 -6.91 -22.82 9.79
N ALA A 238 -7.75 -23.18 10.77
CA ALA A 238 -8.59 -24.37 10.70
C ALA A 238 -9.66 -24.27 9.60
N GLU A 239 -10.22 -23.08 9.38
CA GLU A 239 -11.20 -22.82 8.32
C GLU A 239 -10.54 -22.60 6.94
N ASN A 240 -9.30 -22.11 6.92
CA ASN A 240 -8.54 -21.79 5.72
C ASN A 240 -7.19 -22.53 5.75
N PRO A 241 -7.17 -23.86 5.52
CA PRO A 241 -5.97 -24.67 5.69
C PRO A 241 -4.89 -24.26 4.66
N VAL A 242 -3.86 -23.59 5.16
CA VAL A 242 -2.68 -23.17 4.41
C VAL A 242 -1.43 -23.67 5.13
N SER A 243 -0.30 -23.76 4.42
CA SER A 243 0.96 -24.27 4.97
C SER A 243 2.17 -23.44 4.59
N LYS A 244 1.95 -22.35 3.86
CA LYS A 244 3.01 -21.42 3.40
C LYS A 244 2.39 -20.09 2.96
N PRO A 245 3.18 -18.99 2.87
CA PRO A 245 2.74 -17.72 2.30
C PRO A 245 2.17 -17.86 0.89
N LEU A 246 1.22 -16.99 0.53
CA LEU A 246 0.50 -17.06 -0.75
C LEU A 246 1.44 -16.99 -1.96
N TYR A 247 2.46 -16.09 -1.90
CA TYR A 247 3.42 -15.89 -2.98
C TYR A 247 4.76 -16.59 -2.72
N TRP A 248 4.77 -17.64 -1.89
CA TRP A 248 5.98 -18.36 -1.52
C TRP A 248 6.73 -18.93 -2.71
N GLN A 249 8.01 -18.62 -2.78
CA GLN A 249 8.95 -19.18 -3.76
C GLN A 249 9.96 -20.06 -3.03
N ASP A 250 9.91 -21.37 -3.29
CA ASP A 250 10.82 -22.33 -2.65
C ASP A 250 12.14 -22.41 -3.42
N SER A 251 12.92 -21.31 -3.34
CA SER A 251 14.22 -21.22 -3.98
C SER A 251 15.21 -20.41 -3.13
N PRO A 252 16.48 -20.86 -2.99
CA PRO A 252 17.50 -20.17 -2.21
C PRO A 252 17.78 -18.74 -2.66
N GLN A 253 17.50 -18.41 -3.91
CA GLN A 253 17.68 -17.03 -4.44
C GLN A 253 16.79 -16.01 -3.72
N PHE A 254 15.68 -16.45 -3.11
CA PHE A 254 14.79 -15.57 -2.35
C PHE A 254 15.14 -15.51 -0.85
N ASN A 255 16.17 -16.21 -0.39
CA ASN A 255 16.50 -16.28 1.03
C ASN A 255 16.54 -14.92 1.73
N ASN A 256 17.13 -13.94 1.10
CA ASN A 256 17.28 -12.58 1.62
C ASN A 256 16.19 -11.60 1.13
N HIS A 257 15.16 -12.08 0.44
CA HIS A 257 13.98 -11.28 0.12
C HIS A 257 13.00 -11.27 1.30
N PRO A 258 12.22 -10.21 1.50
CA PRO A 258 11.19 -10.20 2.52
C PRO A 258 10.13 -11.26 2.20
N VAL A 259 9.65 -11.98 3.22
CA VAL A 259 8.45 -12.80 3.08
C VAL A 259 7.25 -11.89 2.82
N PHE A 260 6.35 -12.31 1.93
CA PHE A 260 5.13 -11.57 1.65
C PHE A 260 3.98 -12.48 1.20
N GLY A 261 2.77 -11.92 1.15
CA GLY A 261 1.56 -12.72 0.95
C GLY A 261 1.21 -13.53 2.20
N VAL A 262 1.45 -12.94 3.35
CA VAL A 262 1.06 -13.44 4.68
C VAL A 262 -0.09 -12.61 5.24
N SER A 263 -1.01 -13.25 5.95
CA SER A 263 -2.02 -12.58 6.76
C SER A 263 -1.40 -11.97 8.03
N TYR A 264 -2.14 -11.11 8.70
CA TYR A 264 -1.76 -10.65 10.05
C TYR A 264 -1.57 -11.83 11.01
N TYR A 265 -2.43 -12.84 10.95
CA TYR A 265 -2.35 -14.02 11.81
C TYR A 265 -1.07 -14.84 11.59
N GLU A 266 -0.64 -14.98 10.33
CA GLU A 266 0.63 -15.65 9.99
C GLU A 266 1.84 -14.86 10.48
N ALA A 267 1.79 -13.52 10.37
CA ALA A 267 2.83 -12.63 10.88
C ALA A 267 2.91 -12.68 12.42
N GLU A 268 1.77 -12.66 13.11
CA GLU A 268 1.67 -12.82 14.57
C GLU A 268 2.20 -14.17 15.03
N ALA A 269 1.84 -15.26 14.34
CA ALA A 269 2.32 -16.61 14.68
C ALA A 269 3.85 -16.74 14.54
N TYR A 270 4.42 -16.16 13.49
CA TYR A 270 5.89 -16.09 13.36
C TYR A 270 6.53 -15.27 14.51
N CYS A 271 5.95 -14.13 14.87
CA CYS A 271 6.46 -13.35 16.00
C CYS A 271 6.45 -14.15 17.29
N ASN A 272 5.38 -14.87 17.60
CA ASN A 272 5.29 -15.75 18.78
C ASN A 272 6.33 -16.88 18.74
N PHE A 273 6.52 -17.52 17.58
CA PHE A 273 7.58 -18.53 17.37
C PHE A 273 8.97 -17.97 17.69
N SER A 274 9.26 -16.74 17.25
CA SER A 274 10.57 -16.11 17.46
C SER A 274 10.73 -15.41 18.81
N GLY A 275 9.72 -15.46 19.70
CA GLY A 275 9.74 -14.78 20.99
C GLY A 275 9.68 -13.25 20.88
N LYS A 276 9.09 -12.73 19.81
CA LYS A 276 8.95 -11.33 19.46
C LYS A 276 7.48 -10.93 19.34
N ARG A 277 7.21 -9.69 18.95
CA ARG A 277 5.86 -9.20 18.58
C ARG A 277 5.90 -8.29 17.36
N LEU A 278 4.74 -8.06 16.75
CA LEU A 278 4.59 -7.01 15.74
C LEU A 278 4.71 -5.61 16.41
N PRO A 279 5.29 -4.62 15.73
CA PRO A 279 5.27 -3.25 16.18
C PRO A 279 3.84 -2.69 16.15
N THR A 280 3.53 -1.77 17.04
CA THR A 280 2.43 -0.84 16.81
C THR A 280 2.77 0.09 15.65
N GLU A 281 1.77 0.68 14.99
CA GLU A 281 2.04 1.65 13.92
C GLU A 281 2.80 2.89 14.40
N ILE A 282 2.65 3.23 15.68
CA ILE A 282 3.35 4.36 16.33
C ILE A 282 4.83 4.04 16.48
N GLU A 283 5.19 2.85 16.97
CA GLU A 283 6.57 2.36 17.06
C GLU A 283 7.20 2.28 15.66
N TRP A 284 6.44 1.75 14.70
CA TRP A 284 6.89 1.64 13.32
C TRP A 284 7.19 3.03 12.71
N GLU A 285 6.28 4.01 12.84
CA GLU A 285 6.48 5.36 12.27
C GLU A 285 7.65 6.08 12.94
N LYS A 286 7.83 5.94 14.26
CA LYS A 286 8.99 6.49 14.95
C LYS A 286 10.29 5.93 14.36
N ALA A 287 10.40 4.61 14.23
CA ALA A 287 11.58 3.96 13.67
C ALA A 287 11.86 4.33 12.21
N ALA A 288 10.79 4.55 11.43
CA ALA A 288 10.88 4.91 10.03
C ALA A 288 11.29 6.38 9.80
N SER A 289 10.72 7.30 10.55
CA SER A 289 10.71 8.72 10.17
C SER A 289 11.40 9.66 11.15
N TRP A 290 11.67 9.26 12.38
CA TRP A 290 12.16 10.19 13.38
C TRP A 290 13.68 10.26 13.42
N ASP A 291 14.23 11.45 13.21
CA ASP A 291 15.65 11.70 13.44
C ASP A 291 15.84 12.26 14.86
N ASN A 292 16.41 11.42 15.73
CA ASN A 292 16.60 11.75 17.15
C ASN A 292 17.67 12.84 17.37
N LEU A 293 18.57 13.07 16.43
CA LEU A 293 19.59 14.11 16.52
C LEU A 293 19.01 15.49 16.21
N THR A 294 18.23 15.57 15.13
CA THR A 294 17.63 16.85 14.67
C THR A 294 16.28 17.13 15.31
N GLN A 295 15.65 16.15 15.96
CA GLN A 295 14.29 16.20 16.50
C GLN A 295 13.25 16.57 15.43
N LYS A 296 13.43 16.02 14.21
CA LYS A 296 12.56 16.28 13.04
C LYS A 296 12.26 14.98 12.31
N LYS A 297 11.18 15.00 11.54
CA LYS A 297 10.91 13.92 10.58
C LYS A 297 11.93 13.93 9.45
N PHE A 298 12.42 12.76 9.15
CA PHE A 298 13.29 12.49 8.01
C PHE A 298 12.44 12.26 6.76
N PHE A 299 12.83 12.88 5.66
CA PHE A 299 12.20 12.69 4.36
C PHE A 299 13.12 11.85 3.48
N TYR A 300 12.63 10.70 3.06
CA TYR A 300 13.36 9.80 2.19
C TYR A 300 13.58 10.40 0.81
N THR A 301 14.75 10.17 0.27
CA THR A 301 14.99 10.23 -1.17
C THR A 301 14.41 8.97 -1.82
N ASN A 302 14.05 9.01 -3.12
CA ASN A 302 13.40 7.92 -3.86
C ASN A 302 14.27 6.64 -4.02
N GLN A 303 14.98 6.24 -2.97
CA GLN A 303 15.89 5.09 -2.97
C GLN A 303 15.24 3.91 -2.25
N SER A 304 14.26 3.31 -2.90
CA SER A 304 13.57 2.12 -2.43
C SER A 304 12.97 1.34 -3.61
N ASN A 305 12.63 0.09 -3.40
CA ASN A 305 11.92 -0.71 -4.38
C ASN A 305 10.42 -0.35 -4.36
N HIS A 306 9.99 0.47 -5.31
CA HIS A 306 8.61 0.94 -5.45
C HIS A 306 8.26 1.16 -6.93
N ASN A 307 7.07 1.60 -7.24
CA ASN A 307 6.63 2.03 -8.56
C ASN A 307 6.83 0.99 -9.68
N LEU A 308 6.83 -0.30 -9.33
CA LEU A 308 7.07 -1.41 -10.26
C LEU A 308 8.46 -1.34 -10.95
N LEU A 309 9.43 -0.62 -10.39
CA LEU A 309 10.77 -0.47 -10.97
C LEU A 309 11.46 -1.82 -11.22
N VAL A 310 11.25 -2.78 -10.34
CA VAL A 310 11.75 -4.16 -10.48
C VAL A 310 10.62 -5.13 -10.82
N GLY A 311 9.39 -4.84 -10.38
CA GLY A 311 8.21 -5.68 -10.61
C GLY A 311 8.05 -6.88 -9.67
N HIS A 312 8.92 -7.00 -8.67
CA HIS A 312 8.90 -8.00 -7.61
C HIS A 312 9.71 -7.52 -6.39
N THR A 313 9.76 -8.30 -5.30
CA THR A 313 10.61 -7.99 -4.14
C THR A 313 12.10 -8.01 -4.52
N THR A 314 12.91 -7.25 -3.78
CA THR A 314 14.36 -7.26 -3.84
C THR A 314 14.97 -7.77 -2.54
N PRO A 315 16.24 -8.22 -2.51
CA PRO A 315 16.92 -8.48 -1.25
C PRO A 315 16.83 -7.27 -0.31
N VAL A 316 16.60 -7.54 0.98
CA VAL A 316 16.33 -6.49 2.00
C VAL A 316 17.47 -5.49 2.21
N ASN A 317 18.65 -5.74 1.68
CA ASN A 317 19.80 -4.86 1.73
C ASN A 317 20.09 -4.14 0.40
N ALA A 318 19.21 -4.25 -0.59
CA ALA A 318 19.44 -3.73 -1.94
C ALA A 318 19.53 -2.19 -2.00
N TYR A 319 18.91 -1.48 -1.04
CA TYR A 319 18.85 -0.02 -1.02
C TYR A 319 19.50 0.57 0.24
N PRO A 320 20.84 0.55 0.36
CA PRO A 320 21.54 1.00 1.57
C PRO A 320 21.37 2.49 1.87
N GLU A 321 21.13 3.31 0.86
CA GLU A 321 20.90 4.75 1.02
C GLU A 321 19.45 5.08 1.42
N GLY A 322 18.53 4.10 1.35
CA GLY A 322 17.12 4.21 1.75
C GLY A 322 16.87 3.88 3.23
N LYS A 323 17.90 3.81 4.06
CA LYS A 323 17.76 3.52 5.49
C LYS A 323 17.08 4.64 6.25
N SER A 324 16.33 4.26 7.28
CA SER A 324 15.80 5.23 8.26
C SER A 324 16.96 5.88 9.05
N PRO A 325 16.70 6.99 9.76
CA PRO A 325 17.71 7.62 10.63
C PRO A 325 18.31 6.69 11.68
N PHE A 326 17.58 5.65 12.09
CA PHE A 326 18.08 4.63 13.02
C PHE A 326 18.83 3.49 12.32
N GLY A 327 18.83 3.44 10.98
CA GLY A 327 19.53 2.41 10.20
C GLY A 327 18.66 1.22 9.78
N CYS A 328 17.34 1.27 9.95
CA CYS A 328 16.41 0.25 9.46
C CYS A 328 16.26 0.36 7.94
N TYR A 329 16.34 -0.77 7.25
CA TYR A 329 16.16 -0.87 5.80
C TYR A 329 14.70 -1.10 5.42
N ASP A 330 14.37 -0.81 4.16
CA ASP A 330 13.07 -1.08 3.56
C ASP A 330 11.86 -0.56 4.37
N MET A 331 12.07 0.56 5.10
CA MET A 331 10.94 1.24 5.75
C MET A 331 10.01 1.90 4.72
N LEU A 332 10.43 2.01 3.47
CA LEU A 332 9.58 2.38 2.33
C LEU A 332 9.79 1.42 1.16
N GLY A 333 8.69 0.97 0.57
CA GLY A 333 8.70 0.06 -0.58
C GLY A 333 8.98 -1.39 -0.19
N ASN A 334 9.31 -2.20 -1.15
CA ASN A 334 9.51 -3.63 -1.11
C ASN A 334 8.24 -4.40 -0.71
N VAL A 335 7.81 -4.37 0.55
CA VAL A 335 6.55 -4.96 1.02
C VAL A 335 5.85 -4.06 2.02
N TRP A 336 4.53 -3.98 2.00
CA TRP A 336 3.76 -3.45 3.12
C TRP A 336 4.07 -4.25 4.37
N GLU A 337 4.03 -3.61 5.53
CA GLU A 337 4.33 -4.27 6.80
C GLU A 337 3.13 -4.24 7.75
N TRP A 338 2.66 -5.41 8.17
CA TRP A 338 1.64 -5.55 9.19
C TRP A 338 2.09 -4.96 10.51
N THR A 339 1.19 -4.22 11.17
CA THR A 339 1.38 -3.71 12.53
C THR A 339 0.33 -4.28 13.48
N ASN A 340 0.61 -4.23 14.78
CA ASN A 340 -0.33 -4.67 15.82
C ASN A 340 -1.41 -3.63 16.14
N SER A 341 -1.57 -2.60 15.32
CA SER A 341 -2.57 -1.55 15.55
C SER A 341 -3.84 -1.81 14.77
N TYR A 342 -4.99 -1.57 15.40
CA TYR A 342 -6.25 -1.43 14.67
C TYR A 342 -6.27 -0.09 13.93
N PHE A 343 -6.93 -0.08 12.77
CA PHE A 343 -7.09 1.14 12.00
C PHE A 343 -8.14 2.04 12.66
N GLN A 344 -7.70 3.19 13.14
CA GLN A 344 -8.53 4.19 13.81
C GLN A 344 -8.02 5.59 13.47
N GLY A 345 -8.88 6.62 13.65
CA GLY A 345 -8.47 8.02 13.51
C GLY A 345 -7.48 8.43 14.60
N TYR A 346 -6.49 9.25 14.25
CA TYR A 346 -5.66 9.92 15.24
C TYR A 346 -6.46 10.99 15.99
N ASP A 347 -5.97 11.44 17.13
CA ASP A 347 -6.59 12.53 17.89
C ASP A 347 -6.77 13.76 16.99
N GLY A 348 -8.01 14.28 16.92
CA GLY A 348 -8.35 15.38 16.03
C GLY A 348 -8.67 14.98 14.58
N PHE A 349 -8.83 13.69 14.30
CA PHE A 349 -9.22 13.20 12.97
C PHE A 349 -10.48 13.90 12.43
N GLN A 350 -10.46 14.27 11.16
CA GLN A 350 -11.60 14.75 10.39
C GLN A 350 -11.56 14.10 9.00
N PHE A 351 -12.65 13.45 8.61
CA PHE A 351 -12.72 12.81 7.29
C PHE A 351 -12.55 13.80 6.15
N TYR A 352 -11.91 13.36 5.06
CA TYR A 352 -11.75 14.12 3.83
C TYR A 352 -11.45 13.21 2.63
N PRO A 353 -12.05 13.43 1.46
CA PRO A 353 -13.10 14.41 1.16
C PRO A 353 -14.50 13.93 1.60
N TYR A 354 -14.66 12.66 1.96
CA TYR A 354 -15.92 12.09 2.41
C TYR A 354 -15.68 10.99 3.45
N ARG A 355 -16.70 10.74 4.26
CA ARG A 355 -16.64 9.83 5.39
C ARG A 355 -16.27 8.39 5.02
N GLY A 356 -16.76 7.92 3.87
CA GLY A 356 -16.55 6.56 3.40
C GLY A 356 -15.12 6.24 2.95
N TYR A 357 -14.21 7.24 2.95
CA TYR A 357 -12.82 7.01 2.55
C TYR A 357 -12.00 6.29 3.65
N SER A 358 -12.10 6.76 4.90
CA SER A 358 -11.36 6.17 6.04
C SER A 358 -12.26 5.78 7.21
N GLU A 359 -13.16 6.67 7.65
CA GLU A 359 -13.88 6.55 8.93
C GLU A 359 -14.75 5.29 9.04
N VAL A 360 -15.33 4.81 7.92
CA VAL A 360 -16.15 3.59 7.91
C VAL A 360 -15.38 2.32 8.23
N TYR A 361 -14.05 2.37 8.17
CA TYR A 361 -13.14 1.27 8.49
C TYR A 361 -12.57 1.34 9.92
N PHE A 362 -13.01 2.32 10.73
CA PHE A 362 -12.67 2.40 12.16
C PHE A 362 -13.57 1.46 12.96
N ASP A 363 -13.56 0.20 12.61
CA ASP A 363 -14.48 -0.86 13.04
C ASP A 363 -13.87 -1.85 14.04
N HIS A 364 -12.64 -1.62 14.48
CA HIS A 364 -11.85 -2.53 15.32
C HIS A 364 -11.64 -3.93 14.70
N GLN A 365 -11.72 -4.04 13.38
CA GLN A 365 -11.46 -5.27 12.64
C GLN A 365 -10.27 -5.13 11.69
N HIS A 366 -10.11 -3.95 11.07
CA HIS A 366 -8.99 -3.71 10.17
C HIS A 366 -7.68 -3.45 10.95
N ARG A 367 -6.60 -4.07 10.48
CA ARG A 367 -5.23 -3.85 10.96
C ARG A 367 -4.48 -2.90 10.04
N VAL A 368 -3.62 -2.08 10.64
CA VAL A 368 -2.81 -1.11 9.90
C VAL A 368 -1.59 -1.78 9.26
N LEU A 369 -1.32 -1.39 8.02
CA LEU A 369 -0.06 -1.69 7.32
C LEU A 369 0.68 -0.40 7.01
N ARG A 370 2.01 -0.47 6.98
CA ARG A 370 2.89 0.68 6.78
C ARG A 370 3.94 0.39 5.70
N GLY A 371 4.53 1.48 5.16
CA GLY A 371 5.74 1.44 4.34
C GLY A 371 5.53 1.40 2.82
N GLY A 372 4.44 0.88 2.33
CA GLY A 372 4.26 0.65 0.89
C GLY A 372 4.93 -0.65 0.40
N SER A 373 4.68 -0.99 -0.85
CA SER A 373 5.24 -2.18 -1.50
C SER A 373 6.04 -1.81 -2.76
N TRP A 374 6.63 -2.81 -3.43
CA TRP A 374 7.29 -2.62 -4.72
C TRP A 374 6.34 -2.10 -5.83
N ALA A 375 5.02 -2.18 -5.61
CA ALA A 375 4.01 -1.67 -6.55
C ALA A 375 3.47 -0.27 -6.16
N THR A 376 3.74 0.22 -4.95
CA THR A 376 3.24 1.52 -4.48
C THR A 376 3.78 2.66 -5.33
N ARG A 377 2.89 3.53 -5.81
CA ARG A 377 3.24 4.68 -6.64
C ARG A 377 3.86 5.80 -5.79
N PRO A 378 4.74 6.65 -6.37
CA PRO A 378 5.47 7.70 -5.62
C PRO A 378 4.57 8.65 -4.83
N TRP A 379 3.38 8.96 -5.32
CA TRP A 379 2.44 9.88 -4.66
C TRP A 379 1.79 9.32 -3.39
N ALA A 380 1.82 8.00 -3.22
CA ALA A 380 1.34 7.30 -2.03
C ALA A 380 2.47 6.69 -1.20
N LEU A 381 3.74 6.98 -1.53
CA LEU A 381 4.90 6.41 -0.83
C LEU A 381 5.51 7.43 0.14
N ARG A 382 5.19 7.30 1.41
CA ARG A 382 5.78 8.06 2.52
C ARG A 382 5.57 7.36 3.84
N THR A 383 6.36 7.65 4.83
CA THR A 383 6.34 6.97 6.15
C THR A 383 5.05 7.17 6.92
N THR A 384 4.25 8.18 6.62
CA THR A 384 2.99 8.48 7.31
C THR A 384 1.77 7.83 6.67
N VAL A 385 1.88 7.32 5.43
CA VAL A 385 0.77 6.63 4.76
C VAL A 385 0.38 5.38 5.53
N ARG A 386 -0.91 5.20 5.69
CA ARG A 386 -1.52 4.06 6.36
C ARG A 386 -2.38 3.31 5.36
N ASN A 387 -2.18 2.00 5.27
CA ASN A 387 -3.06 1.08 4.57
C ASN A 387 -3.76 0.21 5.60
N TRP A 388 -4.87 -0.40 5.26
CA TRP A 388 -5.64 -1.21 6.20
C TRP A 388 -6.35 -2.35 5.49
N TYR A 389 -6.31 -3.52 6.13
CA TYR A 389 -7.00 -4.72 5.66
C TYR A 389 -7.49 -5.55 6.85
N TYR A 390 -8.45 -6.43 6.59
CA TYR A 390 -8.83 -7.45 7.56
C TYR A 390 -7.65 -8.39 7.85
N PRO A 391 -7.53 -8.91 9.09
CA PRO A 391 -6.38 -9.71 9.52
C PRO A 391 -6.18 -11.02 8.75
N TRP A 392 -7.18 -11.51 8.06
CA TRP A 392 -7.10 -12.74 7.25
C TRP A 392 -6.61 -12.52 5.81
N VAL A 393 -6.49 -11.29 5.34
CA VAL A 393 -6.14 -11.00 3.94
C VAL A 393 -4.66 -11.29 3.69
N ARG A 394 -4.39 -12.16 2.70
CA ARG A 394 -3.05 -12.58 2.26
C ARG A 394 -2.71 -12.14 0.84
N GLN A 395 -3.70 -11.65 0.11
CA GLN A 395 -3.67 -11.39 -1.32
C GLN A 395 -2.90 -10.12 -1.70
N ILE A 396 -2.51 -9.35 -0.70
CA ILE A 396 -1.77 -8.09 -0.82
C ILE A 396 -0.26 -8.33 -0.73
N LEU A 397 0.53 -7.36 -1.17
CA LEU A 397 2.01 -7.43 -1.15
C LEU A 397 2.54 -7.07 0.25
N ALA A 398 2.10 -7.81 1.26
CA ALA A 398 2.38 -7.55 2.66
C ALA A 398 3.24 -8.65 3.30
N GLY A 399 4.30 -8.20 3.96
CA GLY A 399 5.12 -8.92 4.91
C GLY A 399 5.06 -8.22 6.28
N PHE A 400 6.14 -8.26 7.06
CA PHE A 400 6.20 -7.68 8.39
C PHE A 400 7.63 -7.66 8.93
N ARG A 401 7.86 -6.92 10.02
CA ARG A 401 9.05 -7.01 10.86
C ARG A 401 8.66 -7.14 12.32
N CYS A 402 9.58 -7.60 13.16
CA CYS A 402 9.31 -7.86 14.56
C CYS A 402 10.05 -6.88 15.48
N ILE A 403 9.54 -6.76 16.71
CA ILE A 403 10.20 -6.01 17.79
C ILE A 403 10.27 -6.83 19.08
N VAL A 404 11.18 -6.39 19.97
CA VAL A 404 11.21 -6.75 21.39
C VAL A 404 11.27 -5.47 22.24
N ASN A 405 10.71 -5.53 23.45
CA ASN A 405 10.71 -4.41 24.39
C ASN A 405 12.07 -4.20 25.06
#